data_215636f4333f3e747cb4cf21e69e384e
#
_entry.id   215636f4333f3e747cb4cf21e69e384e
#
_cell.length_a   1.000
_cell.length_b   1.000
_cell.length_c   1.000
_cell.angle_alpha   90.00
_cell.angle_beta   90.00
_cell.angle_gamma   90.00
#
_symmetry.space_group_name_H-M   'P 1'
#
loop_
_entity.id
_entity.type
_entity.pdbx_description
1 polymer ?
#
loop_
_entity_poly.entity_id
_entity_poly.type
_entity_poly.pdbx_seq_one_letter_code
_entity_poly.pdbx_strand_id
1 'polypeptide(L)'
;MATLIVLVLILLLLFTLIIRRGVNLNARDVLSNYLDTTVSGRTEEAYHYLSSKNKANHTLQEYRTGHSLGSGLMANMIARNISFAIEKMDVMGDKATAVVTITAPDFKRMMSDVFQEMAPDRIPEQNLEAFIFVCRKISHYLDKYQQDAIPMKACTEAFHLIREEGSWKICLED
;
A
#
# COMPACT_ATOMS: atom_id res chain seq x y z
N MET A 1 34.33 -42.70 13.52
CA MET A 1 33.40 -41.92 14.38
C MET A 1 33.69 -40.42 14.34
N ALA A 2 34.94 -39.95 14.59
CA ALA A 2 35.27 -38.52 14.56
C ALA A 2 34.99 -37.81 13.22
N THR A 3 35.27 -38.45 12.08
CA THR A 3 35.03 -37.91 10.75
C THR A 3 33.55 -37.69 10.46
N LEU A 4 32.65 -38.55 10.93
CA LEU A 4 31.20 -38.41 10.77
C LEU A 4 30.66 -37.21 11.57
N ILE A 5 31.18 -37.01 12.79
CA ILE A 5 30.77 -35.88 13.65
C ILE A 5 31.18 -34.54 13.03
N VAL A 6 32.39 -34.46 12.46
CA VAL A 6 32.88 -33.25 11.78
C VAL A 6 32.04 -32.95 10.55
N LEU A 7 31.65 -33.95 9.75
CA LEU A 7 30.79 -33.78 8.58
C LEU A 7 29.41 -33.23 8.97
N VAL A 8 28.81 -33.77 10.04
CA VAL A 8 27.50 -33.30 10.54
C VAL A 8 27.58 -31.86 11.04
N LEU A 9 28.66 -31.48 11.73
CA LEU A 9 28.86 -30.09 12.18
C LEU A 9 29.02 -29.11 11.00
N ILE A 10 29.76 -29.51 9.96
CA ILE A 10 29.90 -28.69 8.75
C ILE A 10 28.55 -28.53 8.03
N LEU A 11 27.76 -29.59 7.91
CA LEU A 11 26.42 -29.55 7.34
C LEU A 11 25.48 -28.66 8.14
N LEU A 12 25.49 -28.74 9.48
CA LEU A 12 24.71 -27.86 10.35
C LEU A 12 25.17 -26.41 10.23
N LEU A 13 26.45 -26.13 10.11
CA LEU A 13 26.99 -24.80 9.93
C LEU A 13 26.59 -24.22 8.56
N LEU A 14 26.67 -25.02 7.49
CA LEU A 14 26.20 -24.65 6.16
C LEU A 14 24.69 -24.42 6.16
N PHE A 15 23.91 -25.26 6.83
CA PHE A 15 22.47 -25.12 6.96
C PHE A 15 22.08 -23.86 7.73
N THR A 16 22.80 -23.54 8.83
CA THR A 16 22.60 -22.27 9.57
C THR A 16 23.03 -21.05 8.76
N LEU A 17 24.07 -21.15 7.92
CA LEU A 17 24.48 -20.09 7.00
C LEU A 17 23.47 -19.90 5.87
N ILE A 18 22.86 -20.97 5.36
CA ILE A 18 21.79 -20.91 4.35
C ILE A 18 20.51 -20.33 4.95
N ILE A 19 20.15 -20.71 6.18
CA ILE A 19 18.99 -20.13 6.89
C ILE A 19 19.27 -18.67 7.28
N ARG A 20 20.47 -18.30 7.70
CA ARG A 20 20.88 -16.90 7.94
C ARG A 20 21.00 -16.08 6.65
N ARG A 21 21.26 -16.70 5.52
CA ARG A 21 21.02 -16.14 4.18
C ARG A 21 19.54 -16.29 3.81
N GLY A 22 18.66 -16.31 4.82
CA GLY A 22 17.21 -16.19 4.61
C GLY A 22 16.98 -15.21 3.50
N VAL A 23 16.16 -15.57 2.54
CA VAL A 23 15.80 -14.86 1.31
C VAL A 23 16.07 -13.37 1.48
N ASN A 24 17.30 -12.92 1.13
CA ASN A 24 17.65 -11.51 1.14
C ASN A 24 16.86 -10.93 -0.03
N LEU A 25 15.60 -10.61 0.24
CA LEU A 25 14.75 -9.91 -0.71
C LEU A 25 15.54 -8.72 -1.20
N ASN A 26 15.66 -8.57 -2.50
CA ASN A 26 16.28 -7.39 -3.05
C ASN A 26 15.39 -6.16 -2.76
N ALA A 27 15.92 -4.95 -2.96
CA ALA A 27 15.18 -3.72 -2.67
C ALA A 27 13.84 -3.66 -3.42
N ARG A 28 13.78 -4.19 -4.65
CA ARG A 28 12.57 -4.21 -5.47
C ARG A 28 11.49 -5.12 -4.88
N ASP A 29 11.86 -6.30 -4.41
CA ASP A 29 10.92 -7.24 -3.81
C ASP A 29 10.35 -6.70 -2.50
N VAL A 30 11.20 -6.06 -1.67
CA VAL A 30 10.75 -5.41 -0.42
C VAL A 30 9.76 -4.29 -0.72
N LEU A 31 10.04 -3.45 -1.70
CA LEU A 31 9.13 -2.38 -2.10
C LEU A 31 7.81 -2.95 -2.66
N SER A 32 7.88 -3.96 -3.54
CA SER A 32 6.68 -4.60 -4.08
C SER A 32 5.80 -5.18 -2.97
N ASN A 33 6.40 -5.92 -2.04
CA ASN A 33 5.67 -6.50 -0.90
C ASN A 33 5.07 -5.44 0.02
N TYR A 34 5.79 -4.34 0.26
CA TYR A 34 5.28 -3.19 1.02
C TYR A 34 4.05 -2.58 0.34
N LEU A 35 4.13 -2.32 -0.96
CA LEU A 35 3.03 -1.76 -1.74
C LEU A 35 1.82 -2.71 -1.77
N ASP A 36 2.05 -4.00 -2.01
CA ASP A 36 1.01 -5.03 -2.01
C ASP A 36 0.30 -5.12 -0.65
N THR A 37 1.06 -5.10 0.46
CA THR A 37 0.49 -5.16 1.81
C THR A 37 -0.30 -3.89 2.15
N THR A 38 0.20 -2.73 1.70
CA THR A 38 -0.46 -1.43 1.90
C THR A 38 -1.79 -1.37 1.15
N VAL A 39 -1.79 -1.71 -0.15
CA VAL A 39 -2.99 -1.71 -0.99
C VAL A 39 -4.01 -2.75 -0.51
N SER A 40 -3.55 -3.90 -0.03
CA SER A 40 -4.42 -4.94 0.53
C SER A 40 -4.95 -4.62 1.92
N GLY A 41 -4.60 -3.48 2.51
CA GLY A 41 -5.02 -3.08 3.86
C GLY A 41 -4.38 -3.90 4.99
N ARG A 42 -3.32 -4.68 4.69
CA ARG A 42 -2.55 -5.45 5.67
C ARG A 42 -1.54 -4.55 6.40
N THR A 43 -2.07 -3.58 7.12
CA THR A 43 -1.31 -2.47 7.69
C THR A 43 -0.21 -2.92 8.67
N GLU A 44 -0.46 -3.99 9.45
CA GLU A 44 0.55 -4.53 10.36
C GLU A 44 1.75 -5.13 9.60
N GLU A 45 1.49 -5.86 8.53
CA GLU A 45 2.54 -6.40 7.67
C GLU A 45 3.32 -5.28 6.98
N ALA A 46 2.61 -4.27 6.44
CA ALA A 46 3.23 -3.09 5.83
C ALA A 46 4.17 -2.37 6.82
N TYR A 47 3.75 -2.21 8.07
CA TYR A 47 4.56 -1.59 9.12
C TYR A 47 5.88 -2.33 9.38
N HIS A 48 5.95 -3.65 9.21
CA HIS A 48 7.19 -4.41 9.38
C HIS A 48 8.26 -4.07 8.34
N TYR A 49 7.88 -3.57 7.18
CA TYR A 49 8.83 -3.14 6.14
C TYR A 49 9.44 -1.77 6.43
N LEU A 50 8.89 -0.97 7.35
CA LEU A 50 9.39 0.37 7.65
C LEU A 50 10.75 0.35 8.32
N SER A 51 11.53 1.42 8.10
CA SER A 51 12.81 1.66 8.75
C SER A 51 12.66 1.85 10.26
N SER A 52 13.75 1.61 10.98
CA SER A 52 13.81 1.82 12.44
C SER A 52 13.51 3.28 12.81
N LYS A 53 13.95 4.24 11.98
CA LYS A 53 13.65 5.67 12.16
C LYS A 53 12.13 5.92 12.09
N ASN A 54 11.44 5.41 11.05
CA ASN A 54 10.00 5.59 10.93
C ASN A 54 9.23 4.94 12.07
N LYS A 55 9.66 3.75 12.52
CA LYS A 55 9.05 3.06 13.68
C LYS A 55 9.29 3.79 15.01
N ALA A 56 10.39 4.53 15.13
CA ALA A 56 10.64 5.36 16.30
C ALA A 56 9.75 6.62 16.32
N ASN A 57 9.43 7.17 15.14
CA ASN A 57 8.59 8.36 15.00
C ASN A 57 7.09 8.04 15.06
N HIS A 58 6.69 6.87 14.61
CA HIS A 58 5.27 6.47 14.52
C HIS A 58 5.06 5.06 15.09
N THR A 59 4.19 4.98 16.07
CA THR A 59 3.74 3.68 16.59
C THR A 59 2.90 2.94 15.53
N LEU A 60 2.76 1.62 15.69
CA LEU A 60 1.87 0.83 14.82
C LEU A 60 0.44 1.38 14.81
N GLN A 61 -0.06 1.86 15.95
CA GLN A 61 -1.41 2.42 16.05
C GLN A 61 -1.57 3.71 15.24
N GLU A 62 -0.60 4.62 15.32
CA GLU A 62 -0.59 5.86 14.52
C GLU A 62 -0.48 5.54 13.03
N TYR A 63 0.39 4.60 12.67
CA TYR A 63 0.52 4.14 11.29
C TYR A 63 -0.80 3.55 10.76
N ARG A 64 -1.49 2.71 11.54
CA ARG A 64 -2.82 2.16 11.18
C ARG A 64 -3.84 3.26 10.94
N THR A 65 -3.87 4.27 11.80
CA THR A 65 -4.84 5.38 11.67
C THR A 65 -4.58 6.21 10.43
N GLY A 66 -3.32 6.48 10.10
CA GLY A 66 -2.93 7.31 8.94
C GLY A 66 -3.00 6.58 7.60
N HIS A 67 -2.81 5.26 7.58
CA HIS A 67 -2.67 4.47 6.34
C HIS A 67 -3.81 3.47 6.11
N SER A 68 -4.84 3.47 6.96
CA SER A 68 -6.03 2.64 6.74
C SER A 68 -6.89 3.26 5.63
N LEU A 69 -7.21 2.47 4.62
CA LEU A 69 -8.22 2.84 3.61
C LEU A 69 -9.64 2.94 4.19
N GLY A 70 -9.77 2.76 5.51
CA GLY A 70 -11.07 2.66 6.16
C GLY A 70 -11.75 1.30 5.90
N SER A 71 -13.05 1.26 6.08
CA SER A 71 -13.87 0.07 5.83
C SER A 71 -15.10 0.43 5.00
N GLY A 72 -15.66 -0.57 4.31
CA GLY A 72 -16.89 -0.41 3.55
C GLY A 72 -16.68 -0.45 2.03
N LEU A 73 -17.74 -0.12 1.30
CA LEU A 73 -17.82 -0.25 -0.15
C LEU A 73 -16.73 0.56 -0.86
N MET A 74 -16.51 1.81 -0.43
CA MET A 74 -15.50 2.71 -1.03
C MET A 74 -14.08 2.19 -0.83
N ALA A 75 -13.74 1.74 0.37
CA ALA A 75 -12.43 1.18 0.66
C ALA A 75 -12.14 -0.07 -0.19
N ASN A 76 -13.14 -0.94 -0.33
CA ASN A 76 -13.04 -2.14 -1.17
C ASN A 76 -12.90 -1.79 -2.66
N MET A 77 -13.63 -0.79 -3.14
CA MET A 77 -13.54 -0.32 -4.52
C MET A 77 -12.15 0.25 -4.82
N ILE A 78 -11.60 1.06 -3.89
CA ILE A 78 -10.24 1.59 -4.00
C ILE A 78 -9.23 0.44 -4.06
N ALA A 79 -9.24 -0.44 -3.06
CA ALA A 79 -8.28 -1.53 -2.93
C ALA A 79 -8.25 -2.45 -4.17
N ARG A 80 -9.41 -2.68 -4.80
CA ARG A 80 -9.51 -3.53 -6.00
C ARG A 80 -9.01 -2.85 -7.28
N ASN A 81 -8.97 -1.52 -7.30
CA ASN A 81 -8.65 -0.75 -8.50
C ASN A 81 -7.32 0.02 -8.39
N ILE A 82 -6.58 -0.14 -7.29
CA ILE A 82 -5.22 0.35 -7.21
C ILE A 82 -4.27 -0.65 -7.87
N SER A 83 -3.36 -0.13 -8.67
CA SER A 83 -2.23 -0.87 -9.20
C SER A 83 -0.97 -0.01 -9.15
N PHE A 84 0.19 -0.64 -9.14
CA PHE A 84 1.46 0.06 -9.14
C PHE A 84 2.46 -0.62 -10.08
N ALA A 85 3.37 0.18 -10.62
CA ALA A 85 4.50 -0.26 -11.43
C ALA A 85 5.78 0.40 -10.94
N ILE A 86 6.80 -0.41 -10.58
CA ILE A 86 8.12 0.10 -10.24
C ILE A 86 8.87 0.34 -11.55
N GLU A 87 8.89 1.61 -12.00
CA GLU A 87 9.48 2.02 -13.28
C GLU A 87 11.01 1.93 -13.25
N LYS A 88 11.59 2.45 -12.17
CA LYS A 88 13.03 2.53 -12.00
C LYS A 88 13.43 2.23 -10.56
N MET A 89 14.58 1.61 -10.38
CA MET A 89 15.20 1.38 -9.07
C MET A 89 16.70 1.61 -9.21
N ASP A 90 17.21 2.59 -8.48
CA ASP A 90 18.63 2.89 -8.36
C ASP A 90 19.13 2.46 -6.99
N VAL A 91 20.12 1.59 -6.93
CA VAL A 91 20.72 1.07 -5.68
C VAL A 91 22.15 1.59 -5.55
N MET A 92 22.45 2.28 -4.46
CA MET A 92 23.78 2.83 -4.15
C MET A 92 24.19 2.41 -2.72
N GLY A 93 24.96 1.33 -2.61
CA GLY A 93 25.38 0.77 -1.32
C GLY A 93 24.18 0.32 -0.48
N ASP A 94 24.00 0.95 0.67
CA ASP A 94 22.90 0.64 1.62
C ASP A 94 21.66 1.54 1.42
N LYS A 95 21.59 2.27 0.32
CA LYS A 95 20.43 3.11 -0.04
C LYS A 95 19.90 2.72 -1.40
N ALA A 96 18.58 2.79 -1.55
CA ALA A 96 17.93 2.65 -2.84
C ALA A 96 16.84 3.71 -3.00
N THR A 97 16.63 4.13 -4.25
CA THR A 97 15.52 5.03 -4.61
C THR A 97 14.76 4.38 -5.76
N ALA A 98 13.45 4.32 -5.63
CA ALA A 98 12.56 3.80 -6.66
C ALA A 98 11.60 4.88 -7.14
N VAL A 99 11.31 4.86 -8.43
CA VAL A 99 10.23 5.62 -9.05
C VAL A 99 9.09 4.65 -9.32
N VAL A 100 7.92 4.93 -8.75
CA VAL A 100 6.74 4.07 -8.81
C VAL A 100 5.59 4.85 -9.43
N THR A 101 4.98 4.30 -10.47
CA THR A 101 3.71 4.78 -11.00
C THR A 101 2.59 4.07 -10.27
N ILE A 102 1.73 4.83 -9.59
CA ILE A 102 0.55 4.36 -8.89
C ILE A 102 -0.68 4.78 -9.69
N THR A 103 -1.51 3.83 -10.07
CA THR A 103 -2.79 4.07 -10.75
C THR A 103 -3.92 3.75 -9.78
N ALA A 104 -4.77 4.75 -9.51
CA ALA A 104 -5.86 4.64 -8.56
C ALA A 104 -7.13 5.34 -9.09
N PRO A 105 -8.32 5.07 -8.53
CA PRO A 105 -9.53 5.79 -8.85
C PRO A 105 -9.37 7.30 -8.66
N ASP A 106 -9.79 8.08 -9.66
CA ASP A 106 -9.78 9.55 -9.60
C ASP A 106 -10.98 10.06 -8.78
N PHE A 107 -10.82 10.06 -7.46
CA PHE A 107 -11.85 10.54 -6.54
C PHE A 107 -12.31 11.96 -6.81
N LYS A 108 -11.37 12.84 -7.19
CA LYS A 108 -11.73 14.24 -7.47
C LYS A 108 -12.71 14.32 -8.64
N ARG A 109 -12.44 13.56 -9.69
CA ARG A 109 -13.33 13.48 -10.86
C ARG A 109 -14.65 12.81 -10.47
N MET A 110 -14.61 11.67 -9.78
CA MET A 110 -15.81 10.96 -9.33
C MET A 110 -16.71 11.85 -8.48
N MET A 111 -16.16 12.58 -7.51
CA MET A 111 -16.92 13.51 -6.68
C MET A 111 -17.46 14.69 -7.49
N SER A 112 -16.68 15.24 -8.42
CA SER A 112 -17.14 16.32 -9.31
C SER A 112 -18.34 15.86 -10.13
N ASP A 113 -18.30 14.66 -10.68
CA ASP A 113 -19.39 14.11 -11.50
C ASP A 113 -20.65 13.88 -10.65
N VAL A 114 -20.51 13.39 -9.40
CA VAL A 114 -21.63 13.27 -8.44
C VAL A 114 -22.27 14.63 -8.19
N PHE A 115 -21.46 15.66 -7.91
CA PHE A 115 -21.98 17.00 -7.67
C PHE A 115 -22.65 17.62 -8.91
N GLN A 116 -22.13 17.36 -10.10
CA GLN A 116 -22.74 17.83 -11.34
C GLN A 116 -24.09 17.14 -11.63
N GLU A 117 -24.21 15.85 -11.37
CA GLU A 117 -25.49 15.14 -11.50
C GLU A 117 -26.51 15.58 -10.43
N MET A 118 -26.06 16.03 -9.25
CA MET A 118 -26.93 16.55 -8.20
C MET A 118 -27.36 17.99 -8.43
N ALA A 119 -26.58 18.78 -9.15
CA ALA A 119 -26.82 20.23 -9.36
C ALA A 119 -28.19 20.60 -9.99
N PRO A 120 -28.76 19.81 -10.93
CA PRO A 120 -30.08 20.13 -11.49
C PRO A 120 -31.25 19.83 -10.54
N ASP A 121 -31.03 18.95 -9.56
CA ASP A 121 -32.10 18.50 -8.65
C ASP A 121 -32.19 19.43 -7.44
N ARG A 122 -33.40 19.84 -7.08
CA ARG A 122 -33.62 20.58 -5.83
C ARG A 122 -33.43 19.61 -4.65
N ILE A 123 -32.46 19.91 -3.81
CA ILE A 123 -32.28 19.18 -2.54
C ILE A 123 -33.51 19.50 -1.68
N PRO A 124 -34.23 18.49 -1.11
CA PRO A 124 -35.34 18.72 -0.21
C PRO A 124 -34.93 19.60 0.99
N GLU A 125 -35.86 20.47 1.42
CA GLU A 125 -35.58 21.41 2.53
C GLU A 125 -35.55 20.71 3.91
N GLN A 126 -36.18 19.55 4.02
CA GLN A 126 -36.20 18.77 5.27
C GLN A 126 -34.92 17.97 5.43
N ASN A 127 -34.26 18.09 6.56
CA ASN A 127 -32.94 17.48 6.81
C ASN A 127 -32.89 15.97 6.57
N LEU A 128 -33.90 15.22 6.97
CA LEU A 128 -33.94 13.77 6.77
C LEU A 128 -34.15 13.40 5.29
N GLU A 129 -35.05 14.09 4.61
CA GLU A 129 -35.29 13.86 3.18
C GLU A 129 -34.10 14.26 2.32
N ALA A 130 -33.44 15.39 2.66
CA ALA A 130 -32.21 15.79 2.04
C ALA A 130 -31.09 14.74 2.21
N PHE A 131 -30.95 14.20 3.41
CA PHE A 131 -29.98 13.14 3.69
C PHE A 131 -30.27 11.87 2.87
N ILE A 132 -31.52 11.40 2.88
CA ILE A 132 -31.95 10.22 2.09
C ILE A 132 -31.72 10.45 0.59
N PHE A 133 -32.05 11.66 0.09
CA PHE A 133 -31.84 12.04 -1.30
C PHE A 133 -30.37 11.96 -1.68
N VAL A 134 -29.47 12.57 -0.89
CA VAL A 134 -28.02 12.55 -1.13
C VAL A 134 -27.48 11.12 -1.09
N CYS A 135 -27.86 10.33 -0.08
CA CYS A 135 -27.45 8.92 0.01
C CYS A 135 -27.89 8.10 -1.20
N ARG A 136 -29.13 8.30 -1.67
CA ARG A 136 -29.66 7.61 -2.87
C ARG A 136 -28.88 7.99 -4.12
N LYS A 137 -28.58 9.28 -4.30
CA LYS A 137 -27.79 9.77 -5.45
C LYS A 137 -26.38 9.20 -5.44
N ILE A 138 -25.71 9.22 -4.27
CA ILE A 138 -24.39 8.62 -4.13
C ILE A 138 -24.43 7.11 -4.43
N SER A 139 -25.42 6.39 -3.90
CA SER A 139 -25.56 4.95 -4.16
C SER A 139 -25.77 4.66 -5.65
N HIS A 140 -26.68 5.40 -6.30
CA HIS A 140 -26.93 5.26 -7.73
C HIS A 140 -25.66 5.52 -8.56
N TYR A 141 -24.89 6.53 -8.17
CA TYR A 141 -23.64 6.87 -8.83
C TYR A 141 -22.56 5.79 -8.65
N LEU A 142 -22.46 5.22 -7.45
CA LEU A 142 -21.55 4.10 -7.19
C LEU A 142 -21.95 2.83 -7.97
N ASP A 143 -23.25 2.57 -8.09
CA ASP A 143 -23.78 1.45 -8.90
C ASP A 143 -23.43 1.63 -10.39
N LYS A 144 -23.51 2.86 -10.90
CA LYS A 144 -23.08 3.19 -12.27
C LYS A 144 -21.60 2.87 -12.49
N TYR A 145 -20.72 3.22 -11.54
CA TYR A 145 -19.30 2.89 -11.63
C TYR A 145 -18.97 1.39 -11.45
N GLN A 146 -19.88 0.60 -10.91
CA GLN A 146 -19.72 -0.87 -10.95
C GLN A 146 -20.00 -1.45 -12.35
N GLN A 147 -20.79 -0.74 -13.17
CA GLN A 147 -21.15 -1.14 -14.53
C GLN A 147 -20.25 -0.48 -15.58
N ASP A 148 -19.82 0.76 -15.36
CA ASP A 148 -18.98 1.55 -16.25
C ASP A 148 -17.50 1.55 -15.77
N ALA A 149 -16.58 1.90 -16.65
CA ALA A 149 -15.18 2.03 -16.31
C ALA A 149 -14.96 3.17 -15.28
N ILE A 150 -14.43 2.83 -14.12
CA ILE A 150 -14.04 3.79 -13.09
C ILE A 150 -13.00 4.74 -13.67
N PRO A 151 -13.15 6.07 -13.55
CA PRO A 151 -12.12 7.01 -13.97
C PRO A 151 -10.87 6.80 -13.14
N MET A 152 -9.77 6.52 -13.81
CA MET A 152 -8.48 6.23 -13.19
C MET A 152 -7.53 7.40 -13.37
N LYS A 153 -6.67 7.61 -12.37
CA LYS A 153 -5.58 8.60 -12.42
C LYS A 153 -4.28 7.91 -12.04
N ALA A 154 -3.25 8.15 -12.84
CA ALA A 154 -1.89 7.75 -12.52
C ALA A 154 -1.13 8.92 -11.88
N CYS A 155 -0.33 8.62 -10.85
CA CYS A 155 0.65 9.52 -10.26
C CYS A 155 1.99 8.79 -10.12
N THR A 156 3.08 9.55 -10.10
CA THR A 156 4.43 9.01 -9.93
C THR A 156 4.97 9.49 -8.60
N GLU A 157 5.47 8.56 -7.80
CA GLU A 157 6.03 8.82 -6.48
C GLU A 157 7.43 8.22 -6.36
N ALA A 158 8.30 8.88 -5.57
CA ALA A 158 9.61 8.37 -5.23
C ALA A 158 9.54 7.64 -3.89
N PHE A 159 10.12 6.44 -3.85
CA PHE A 159 10.26 5.67 -2.62
C PHE A 159 11.73 5.53 -2.27
N HIS A 160 12.05 5.75 -1.01
CA HIS A 160 13.40 5.62 -0.48
C HIS A 160 13.51 4.38 0.39
N LEU A 161 14.58 3.64 0.22
CA LEU A 161 14.88 2.45 1.01
C LEU A 161 16.28 2.55 1.60
N ILE A 162 16.45 1.97 2.76
CA ILE A 162 17.74 1.82 3.44
C ILE A 162 17.95 0.35 3.82
N ARG A 163 19.21 -0.09 3.84
CA ARG A 163 19.56 -1.41 4.35
C ARG A 163 19.90 -1.30 5.83
N GLU A 164 19.12 -1.98 6.67
CA GLU A 164 19.32 -2.09 8.11
C GLU A 164 19.53 -3.57 8.46
N GLU A 165 20.61 -3.89 9.17
CA GLU A 165 20.95 -5.27 9.62
C GLU A 165 20.88 -6.32 8.48
N GLY A 166 21.30 -5.92 7.27
CA GLY A 166 21.28 -6.78 6.08
C GLY A 166 19.95 -6.90 5.36
N SER A 167 18.88 -6.23 5.82
CA SER A 167 17.54 -6.23 5.23
C SER A 167 17.15 -4.84 4.72
N TRP A 168 16.49 -4.78 3.56
CA TRP A 168 15.96 -3.52 3.05
C TRP A 168 14.72 -3.07 3.83
N LYS A 169 14.62 -1.76 4.08
CA LYS A 169 13.52 -1.10 4.79
C LYS A 169 13.07 0.14 4.04
N ILE A 170 11.78 0.42 4.13
CA ILE A 170 11.16 1.60 3.51
C ILE A 170 11.36 2.82 4.43
N CYS A 171 11.80 3.93 3.83
CA CYS A 171 11.86 5.22 4.51
C CYS A 171 10.67 6.07 4.02
N LEU A 172 9.72 6.35 4.91
CA LEU A 172 8.69 7.35 4.65
C LEU A 172 9.30 8.72 4.87
N GLU A 173 9.03 9.65 3.96
CA GLU A 173 9.36 11.08 4.18
C GLU A 173 8.34 11.65 5.17
N ASP A 174 8.84 12.39 6.16
CA ASP A 174 8.03 13.09 7.18
C ASP A 174 7.41 14.35 6.60
#